data_0043b58d6f03d9b679a4fc7578948a9d
#
_entry.id   0043b58d6f03d9b679a4fc7578948a9d
#
_cell.length_a   1.000
_cell.length_b   1.000
_cell.length_c   1.000
_cell.angle_alpha   90.00
_cell.angle_beta   90.00
_cell.angle_gamma   90.00
#
_symmetry.space_group_name_H-M   'P 1'
#
loop_
_entity.id
_entity.type
_entity.pdbx_description
1 polymer ?
#
loop_
_entity_poly.entity_id
_entity_poly.type
_entity_poly.pdbx_seq_one_letter_code
_entity_poly.pdbx_strand_id
1 'polypeptide(L)'
;MVSEKKIKEIVKRIANKFEPERIILFGSYVNGHPKKDSDMDLLIVVRESSQPRFKRAREIRKHLWGITDIPKDILVYTQTEFEDMAMDHSSLFFRIKSAGRILYEAA
;
A
#
# COMPACT_ATOMS: atom_id res chain seq x y z
N MET A 1 -9.17 -14.65 3.35
CA MET A 1 -7.96 -14.31 2.58
C MET A 1 -8.37 -13.64 1.27
N VAL A 2 -7.68 -12.60 0.88
CA VAL A 2 -8.00 -11.86 -0.34
C VAL A 2 -7.39 -12.57 -1.54
N SER A 3 -8.19 -12.80 -2.58
CA SER A 3 -7.70 -13.50 -3.78
C SER A 3 -6.80 -12.59 -4.62
N GLU A 4 -5.96 -13.20 -5.46
CA GLU A 4 -5.12 -12.44 -6.39
C GLU A 4 -5.96 -11.56 -7.32
N LYS A 5 -7.11 -12.07 -7.73
CA LYS A 5 -8.04 -11.30 -8.58
C LYS A 5 -8.52 -10.04 -7.87
N LYS A 6 -8.87 -10.16 -6.59
CA LYS A 6 -9.31 -9.02 -5.79
C LYS A 6 -8.18 -8.03 -5.56
N ILE A 7 -6.97 -8.52 -5.30
CA ILE A 7 -5.79 -7.67 -5.14
C ILE A 7 -5.57 -6.85 -6.42
N LYS A 8 -5.64 -7.48 -7.59
CA LYS A 8 -5.48 -6.79 -8.87
C LYS A 8 -6.54 -5.73 -9.09
N GLU A 9 -7.79 -6.01 -8.69
CA GLU A 9 -8.88 -5.04 -8.80
C GLU A 9 -8.63 -3.81 -7.93
N ILE A 10 -8.21 -4.04 -6.68
CA ILE A 10 -7.89 -2.95 -5.75
C ILE A 10 -6.75 -2.09 -6.30
N VAL A 11 -5.67 -2.73 -6.76
CA VAL A 11 -4.52 -2.05 -7.33
C VAL A 11 -4.92 -1.20 -8.53
N LYS A 12 -5.72 -1.77 -9.42
CA LYS A 12 -6.17 -1.07 -10.62
C LYS A 12 -6.97 0.18 -10.28
N ARG A 13 -7.87 0.08 -9.29
CA ARG A 13 -8.66 1.25 -8.87
C ARG A 13 -7.78 2.35 -8.29
N ILE A 14 -6.83 1.99 -7.45
CA ILE A 14 -5.92 2.96 -6.85
C ILE A 14 -5.03 3.60 -7.93
N ALA A 15 -4.46 2.79 -8.80
CA ALA A 15 -3.57 3.27 -9.84
C ALA A 15 -4.27 4.22 -10.80
N ASN A 16 -5.49 3.88 -11.22
CA ASN A 16 -6.23 4.70 -12.18
C ASN A 16 -6.66 6.05 -11.60
N LYS A 17 -6.99 6.10 -10.32
CA LYS A 17 -7.49 7.34 -9.70
C LYS A 17 -6.38 8.22 -9.16
N PHE A 18 -5.38 7.63 -8.51
CA PHE A 18 -4.39 8.39 -7.75
C PHE A 18 -3.03 8.48 -8.43
N GLU A 19 -2.78 7.67 -9.46
CA GLU A 19 -1.54 7.66 -10.23
C GLU A 19 -0.29 7.67 -9.34
N PRO A 20 -0.17 6.71 -8.41
CA PRO A 20 0.98 6.67 -7.50
C PRO A 20 2.25 6.23 -8.21
N GLU A 21 3.38 6.43 -7.54
CA GLU A 21 4.66 5.91 -8.02
C GLU A 21 4.75 4.40 -7.82
N ARG A 22 4.29 3.90 -6.67
CA ARG A 22 4.32 2.47 -6.34
C ARG A 22 3.19 2.09 -5.41
N ILE A 23 2.79 0.82 -5.48
CA ILE A 23 1.89 0.19 -4.53
C ILE A 23 2.58 -1.08 -4.08
N ILE A 24 2.83 -1.22 -2.78
CA ILE A 24 3.60 -2.32 -2.22
C ILE A 24 2.76 -3.06 -1.18
N LEU A 25 2.67 -4.39 -1.34
CA LEU A 25 2.01 -5.27 -0.37
C LEU A 25 3.04 -5.66 0.68
N PHE A 26 2.66 -5.59 1.95
CA PHE A 26 3.56 -5.98 3.03
C PHE A 26 2.78 -6.71 4.12
N GLY A 27 3.46 -7.09 5.19
CA GLY A 27 2.85 -7.78 6.31
C GLY A 27 2.70 -9.27 6.08
N SER A 28 1.65 -9.87 6.65
CA SER A 28 1.48 -11.32 6.65
C SER A 28 1.34 -11.94 5.26
N TYR A 29 0.88 -11.16 4.28
CA TYR A 29 0.75 -11.64 2.91
C TYR A 29 2.08 -11.83 2.20
N VAL A 30 3.16 -11.32 2.77
CA VAL A 30 4.50 -11.41 2.19
C VAL A 30 5.43 -12.21 3.09
N ASN A 31 5.38 -11.95 4.41
CA ASN A 31 6.35 -12.49 5.37
C ASN A 31 5.94 -13.81 6.00
N GLY A 32 4.74 -14.28 5.75
CA GLY A 32 4.25 -15.50 6.35
C GLY A 32 3.15 -16.12 5.53
N HIS A 33 2.44 -17.04 6.17
CA HIS A 33 1.30 -17.67 5.53
C HIS A 33 0.04 -16.94 5.95
N PRO A 34 -0.61 -16.19 5.05
CA PRO A 34 -1.83 -15.48 5.41
C PRO A 34 -2.90 -16.47 5.82
N LYS A 35 -3.54 -16.20 6.95
CA LYS A 35 -4.66 -17.00 7.43
C LYS A 35 -5.95 -16.45 6.82
N LYS A 36 -7.04 -17.19 6.99
CA LYS A 36 -8.35 -16.81 6.47
C LYS A 36 -8.73 -15.37 6.88
N ASP A 37 -8.39 -14.99 8.09
CA ASP A 37 -8.72 -13.67 8.64
C ASP A 37 -7.57 -12.68 8.58
N SER A 38 -6.50 -12.99 7.83
CA SER A 38 -5.37 -12.07 7.71
C SER A 38 -5.75 -10.84 6.93
N ASP A 39 -5.36 -9.69 7.44
CA ASP A 39 -5.60 -8.40 6.80
C ASP A 39 -4.52 -8.13 5.77
N MET A 40 -4.91 -7.47 4.70
CA MET A 40 -3.97 -7.02 3.69
C MET A 40 -3.46 -5.63 4.04
N ASP A 41 -2.15 -5.45 3.98
CA ASP A 41 -1.50 -4.18 4.27
C ASP A 41 -0.86 -3.61 3.02
N LEU A 42 -1.19 -2.36 2.68
CA LEU A 42 -0.65 -1.71 1.49
C LEU A 42 0.08 -0.42 1.85
N LEU A 43 1.24 -0.23 1.23
CA LEU A 43 1.93 1.04 1.23
C LEU A 43 1.81 1.63 -0.18
N ILE A 44 1.30 2.85 -0.26
CA ILE A 44 1.17 3.56 -1.52
C ILE A 44 2.16 4.72 -1.48
N VAL A 45 3.08 4.73 -2.44
CA VAL A 45 4.08 5.78 -2.56
C VAL A 45 3.61 6.74 -3.63
N VAL A 46 3.37 8.00 -3.25
CA VAL A 46 2.96 9.04 -4.19
C VAL A 46 4.13 9.98 -4.44
N ARG A 47 4.12 10.67 -5.59
CA ARG A 47 5.22 11.57 -5.95
C ARG A 47 5.36 12.69 -4.91
N GLU A 48 4.28 13.37 -4.63
CA GLU A 48 4.24 14.43 -3.63
C GLU A 48 2.80 14.66 -3.19
N SER A 49 2.62 15.30 -2.04
CA SER A 49 1.29 15.62 -1.52
C SER A 49 1.40 16.78 -0.54
N SER A 50 0.44 17.69 -0.60
CA SER A 50 0.29 18.78 0.37
C SER A 50 -0.60 18.39 1.53
N GLN A 51 -1.25 17.21 1.46
CA GLN A 51 -2.16 16.76 2.50
C GLN A 51 -1.44 15.94 3.57
N PRO A 52 -1.92 15.97 4.83
CA PRO A 52 -1.38 15.09 5.86
C PRO A 52 -1.70 13.62 5.54
N ARG A 53 -0.88 12.72 6.06
CA ARG A 53 -0.96 11.29 5.74
C ARG A 53 -2.33 10.68 6.00
N PHE A 54 -2.99 11.05 7.10
CA PHE A 54 -4.29 10.46 7.41
C PHE A 54 -5.35 10.84 6.37
N LYS A 55 -5.26 12.02 5.79
CA LYS A 55 -6.20 12.44 4.74
C LYS A 55 -5.93 11.69 3.44
N ARG A 56 -4.66 11.45 3.13
CA ARG A 56 -4.29 10.67 1.94
C ARG A 56 -4.89 9.27 2.01
N ALA A 57 -4.70 8.59 3.14
CA ALA A 57 -5.23 7.25 3.33
C ALA A 57 -6.76 7.22 3.29
N ARG A 58 -7.40 8.22 3.90
CA ARG A 58 -8.86 8.32 3.92
C ARG A 58 -9.43 8.47 2.50
N GLU A 59 -8.79 9.27 1.66
CA GLU A 59 -9.25 9.46 0.28
C GLU A 59 -9.18 8.14 -0.50
N ILE A 60 -8.13 7.37 -0.30
CA ILE A 60 -8.01 6.07 -0.94
C ILE A 60 -9.09 5.12 -0.45
N ARG A 61 -9.33 5.07 0.86
CA ARG A 61 -10.39 4.22 1.41
C ARG A 61 -11.76 4.58 0.85
N LYS A 62 -12.05 5.86 0.72
CA LYS A 62 -13.32 6.32 0.13
C LYS A 62 -13.46 5.83 -1.29
N HIS A 63 -12.39 5.84 -2.05
CA HIS A 63 -12.42 5.40 -3.45
C HIS A 63 -12.62 3.88 -3.58
N LEU A 64 -12.28 3.14 -2.53
CA LEU A 64 -12.48 1.69 -2.50
C LEU A 64 -13.85 1.29 -1.93
N TRP A 65 -14.69 2.26 -1.62
CA TRP A 65 -16.02 2.00 -1.10
C TRP A 65 -16.78 1.09 -2.06
N GLY A 66 -17.45 0.10 -1.51
CA GLY A 66 -18.23 -0.86 -2.30
C GLY A 66 -17.45 -2.11 -2.69
N ILE A 67 -16.14 -2.10 -2.53
CA ILE A 67 -15.34 -3.31 -2.70
C ILE A 67 -15.28 -4.03 -1.35
N THR A 68 -15.49 -5.35 -1.36
CA THR A 68 -15.30 -6.18 -0.18
C THR A 68 -13.81 -6.50 -0.02
N ASP A 69 -13.41 -6.86 1.19
CA ASP A 69 -12.04 -7.27 1.50
C ASP A 69 -10.99 -6.17 1.20
N ILE A 70 -11.35 -4.92 1.50
CA ILE A 70 -10.40 -3.82 1.35
C ILE A 70 -9.24 -3.99 2.34
N PRO A 71 -8.05 -3.45 2.02
CA PRO A 71 -6.92 -3.51 2.94
C PRO A 71 -7.27 -2.84 4.25
N LYS A 72 -6.88 -3.48 5.36
CA LYS A 72 -7.09 -2.89 6.68
C LYS A 72 -6.18 -1.71 6.90
N ASP A 73 -4.90 -1.88 6.61
CA ASP A 73 -3.92 -0.82 6.75
C ASP A 73 -3.53 -0.28 5.38
N ILE A 74 -3.78 1.00 5.20
CA ILE A 74 -3.35 1.71 4.00
C ILE A 74 -2.46 2.86 4.46
N LEU A 75 -1.17 2.77 4.11
CA LEU A 75 -0.20 3.80 4.40
C LEU A 75 0.11 4.56 3.11
N VAL A 76 0.04 5.88 3.15
CA VAL A 76 0.32 6.70 1.97
C VAL A 76 1.44 7.67 2.31
N TYR A 77 2.59 7.47 1.69
CA TYR A 77 3.79 8.28 1.91
C TYR A 77 4.27 8.85 0.59
N THR A 78 4.87 10.04 0.62
CA THR A 78 5.52 10.56 -0.57
C THR A 78 6.82 9.81 -0.80
N GLN A 79 7.37 9.91 -2.02
CA GLN A 79 8.64 9.29 -2.36
C GLN A 79 9.73 9.72 -1.37
N THR A 80 9.83 11.02 -1.09
CA THR A 80 10.82 11.54 -0.15
C THR A 80 10.61 11.02 1.26
N GLU A 81 9.37 11.04 1.75
CA GLU A 81 9.06 10.52 3.08
C GLU A 81 9.43 9.05 3.21
N PHE A 82 9.08 8.25 2.20
CA PHE A 82 9.38 6.82 2.22
C PHE A 82 10.88 6.56 2.23
N GLU A 83 11.63 7.24 1.37
CA GLU A 83 13.08 7.08 1.32
C GLU A 83 13.74 7.49 2.64
N ASP A 84 13.31 8.60 3.22
CA ASP A 84 13.84 9.05 4.50
C ASP A 84 13.58 8.04 5.61
N MET A 85 12.34 7.53 5.69
CA MET A 85 11.97 6.56 6.72
C MET A 85 12.72 5.23 6.54
N ALA A 86 12.95 4.83 5.30
CA ALA A 86 13.62 3.58 4.99
C ALA A 86 15.13 3.62 5.24
N MET A 87 15.71 4.79 5.48
CA MET A 87 17.12 4.91 5.82
C MET A 87 17.44 4.28 7.19
N ASP A 88 16.47 4.24 8.08
CA ASP A 88 16.61 3.53 9.34
C ASP A 88 16.35 2.05 9.08
N HIS A 89 17.42 1.24 9.13
CA HIS A 89 17.37 -0.18 8.81
C HIS A 89 16.54 -1.01 9.81
N SER A 90 16.22 -0.44 10.97
CA SER A 90 15.35 -1.11 11.94
C SER A 90 13.88 -0.79 11.71
N SER A 91 13.54 0.10 10.76
CA SER A 91 12.19 0.56 10.56
C SER A 91 11.35 -0.43 9.74
N LEU A 92 10.03 -0.31 9.89
CA LEU A 92 9.08 -1.01 9.04
C LEU A 92 9.31 -0.67 7.55
N PHE A 93 9.65 0.59 7.28
CA PHE A 93 9.81 1.08 5.90
C PHE A 93 11.02 0.46 5.22
N PHE A 94 12.10 0.23 5.95
CA PHE A 94 13.24 -0.50 5.41
C PHE A 94 12.83 -1.94 5.04
N ARG A 95 12.06 -2.60 5.90
CA ARG A 95 11.59 -3.96 5.63
C ARG A 95 10.66 -4.00 4.41
N ILE A 96 9.78 -3.00 4.28
CA ILE A 96 8.90 -2.93 3.11
C ILE A 96 9.72 -2.73 1.84
N LYS A 97 10.70 -1.84 1.87
CA LYS A 97 11.55 -1.58 0.72
C LYS A 97 12.35 -2.80 0.30
N SER A 98 12.83 -3.58 1.28
CA SER A 98 13.69 -4.74 1.04
C SER A 98 12.92 -6.00 0.67
N ALA A 99 11.75 -6.21 1.26
CA ALA A 99 11.03 -7.48 1.18
C ALA A 99 9.56 -7.37 0.80
N GLY A 100 9.03 -6.17 0.63
CA GLY A 100 7.64 -5.99 0.22
C GLY A 100 7.44 -6.44 -1.22
N ARG A 101 6.20 -6.83 -1.54
CA ARG A 101 5.87 -7.24 -2.90
C ARG A 101 5.32 -6.03 -3.67
N ILE A 102 6.01 -5.65 -4.73
CA ILE A 102 5.57 -4.53 -5.56
C ILE A 102 4.41 -5.00 -6.43
N LEU A 103 3.24 -4.38 -6.23
CA LEU A 103 2.03 -4.69 -6.99
C LEU A 103 1.85 -3.75 -8.19
N TYR A 104 2.43 -2.57 -8.12
CA TYR A 104 2.33 -1.58 -9.17
C TYR A 104 3.53 -0.64 -9.10
N GLU A 105 4.06 -0.28 -10.24
CA GLU A 105 5.16 0.67 -10.34
C GLU A 105 4.94 1.52 -11.59
N ALA A 106 4.99 2.85 -11.42
CA ALA A 106 4.82 3.76 -12.54
C ALA A 106 5.99 3.68 -13.50
N ALA A 107 5.69 3.85 -14.78
CA ALA A 107 6.71 3.83 -15.83
C ALA A 107 7.64 5.05 -15.75
#